data_1e802b68df1be734704e630a1f9ca7e4
#
_entry.id   1e802b68df1be734704e630a1f9ca7e4
#
_cell.length_a   1.000
_cell.length_b   1.000
_cell.length_c   1.000
_cell.angle_alpha   90.00
_cell.angle_beta   90.00
_cell.angle_gamma   90.00
#
_symmetry.space_group_name_H-M   'P 1'
#
loop_
_entity.id
_entity.type
_entity.pdbx_description
1 polymer ?
#
loop_
_entity_poly.entity_id
_entity_poly.type
_entity_poly.pdbx_seq_one_letter_code
_entity_poly.pdbx_strand_id
1 'polypeptide(L)'
;MTACSNISSVKCIVMPPSAAILPVIFVYGNRVNDNLQQQAAALFANFYDRAETEVGFTEIIQILGGGTPKTGESSYWNGNVPFFTPKDVGSPYTLTTEKTITEEGLAHCNSRLYPVNTVFVTARGTVGKVGLPGVPMAMNQSCYALVGKDIHQLLVYFYTLEAVDRLKHKASGAVFDAITTRDFESEIIKKLSDDDTKDFLNVAEPIYQAVLSNSIENLRLASLRDSLLPKLMTGEIDVSDIQL
;
A
#
# COMPACT_ATOMS: atom_id res chain seq x y z
N MET A 1 -19.89 -37.73 -51.45
CA MET A 1 -21.01 -37.58 -50.54
C MET A 1 -20.44 -37.08 -49.22
N THR A 2 -20.33 -35.80 -49.07
CA THR A 2 -21.23 -34.85 -48.44
C THR A 2 -21.33 -35.02 -46.93
N ALA A 3 -20.72 -34.12 -46.21
CA ALA A 3 -21.43 -33.35 -45.19
C ALA A 3 -20.57 -32.19 -44.71
N CYS A 4 -20.89 -31.00 -45.17
CA CYS A 4 -20.54 -29.76 -44.48
C CYS A 4 -21.32 -29.66 -43.22
N SER A 5 -20.70 -29.38 -42.09
CA SER A 5 -21.39 -28.93 -40.89
C SER A 5 -20.84 -27.58 -40.47
N ASN A 6 -21.69 -26.63 -40.50
CA ASN A 6 -21.73 -25.32 -39.89
C ASN A 6 -20.74 -25.07 -38.74
N ILE A 7 -19.78 -24.20 -38.96
CA ILE A 7 -19.09 -23.47 -37.90
C ILE A 7 -19.78 -22.13 -37.82
N SER A 8 -20.61 -21.98 -36.79
CA SER A 8 -21.30 -20.77 -36.41
C SER A 8 -20.29 -19.65 -36.18
N SER A 9 -20.60 -18.52 -36.83
CA SER A 9 -19.91 -17.23 -36.74
C SER A 9 -19.66 -16.79 -35.29
N VAL A 10 -18.43 -16.96 -34.83
CA VAL A 10 -17.89 -16.18 -33.72
C VAL A 10 -17.72 -14.76 -34.26
N LYS A 11 -18.63 -13.86 -33.90
CA LYS A 11 -18.41 -12.43 -34.08
C LYS A 11 -17.17 -12.06 -33.29
N CYS A 12 -16.05 -11.87 -33.97
CA CYS A 12 -14.90 -11.19 -33.42
C CYS A 12 -15.36 -9.78 -33.07
N ILE A 13 -15.59 -9.53 -31.77
CA ILE A 13 -15.79 -8.18 -31.26
C ILE A 13 -14.42 -7.52 -31.38
N VAL A 14 -14.21 -6.78 -32.47
CA VAL A 14 -13.04 -5.89 -32.61
C VAL A 14 -13.23 -4.81 -31.55
N MET A 15 -12.52 -4.90 -30.43
CA MET A 15 -12.50 -3.83 -29.45
C MET A 15 -11.93 -2.58 -30.11
N PRO A 16 -12.56 -1.40 -29.94
CA PRO A 16 -12.03 -0.16 -30.45
C PRO A 16 -10.65 0.11 -29.83
N PRO A 17 -9.70 0.70 -30.56
CA PRO A 17 -8.33 0.95 -30.09
C PRO A 17 -8.28 1.73 -28.76
N SER A 18 -9.28 2.56 -28.46
CA SER A 18 -9.44 3.28 -27.19
C SER A 18 -9.64 2.36 -25.96
N ALA A 19 -10.27 1.21 -26.13
CA ALA A 19 -10.46 0.24 -25.03
C ALA A 19 -9.16 -0.50 -24.68
N ALA A 20 -8.18 -0.55 -25.58
CA ALA A 20 -6.88 -1.16 -25.33
C ALA A 20 -5.89 -0.20 -24.66
N ILE A 21 -6.08 1.12 -24.77
CA ILE A 21 -5.15 2.12 -24.24
C ILE A 21 -5.26 2.23 -22.71
N LEU A 22 -6.46 2.16 -22.14
CA LEU A 22 -6.67 2.31 -20.69
C LEU A 22 -6.02 1.20 -19.83
N PRO A 23 -6.12 -0.11 -20.18
CA PRO A 23 -5.35 -1.14 -19.49
C PRO A 23 -3.83 -0.92 -19.58
N VAL A 24 -3.37 -0.42 -20.71
CA VAL A 24 -1.95 -0.13 -20.96
C VAL A 24 -1.46 0.98 -20.03
N ILE A 25 -2.18 2.09 -19.89
CA ILE A 25 -1.81 3.20 -18.99
C ILE A 25 -1.75 2.74 -17.55
N PHE A 26 -2.71 1.93 -17.08
CA PHE A 26 -2.73 1.39 -15.73
C PHE A 26 -1.53 0.46 -15.45
N VAL A 27 -1.19 -0.41 -16.38
CA VAL A 27 -0.02 -1.29 -16.29
C VAL A 27 1.28 -0.49 -16.29
N TYR A 28 1.38 0.55 -17.11
CA TYR A 28 2.56 1.43 -17.14
C TYR A 28 2.70 2.23 -15.83
N GLY A 29 1.60 2.78 -15.29
CA GLY A 29 1.62 3.52 -14.03
C GLY A 29 2.14 2.69 -12.87
N ASN A 30 1.71 1.43 -12.75
CA ASN A 30 2.23 0.51 -11.73
C ASN A 30 3.71 0.17 -11.95
N ARG A 31 4.14 -0.08 -13.20
CA ARG A 31 5.56 -0.34 -13.52
C ARG A 31 6.47 0.85 -13.20
N VAL A 32 5.99 2.07 -13.44
CA VAL A 32 6.73 3.29 -13.06
C VAL A 32 6.89 3.35 -11.55
N ASN A 33 5.83 3.12 -10.78
CA ASN A 33 5.88 3.12 -9.32
C ASN A 33 6.79 2.01 -8.79
N ASP A 34 6.73 0.80 -9.35
CA ASP A 34 7.61 -0.31 -8.97
C ASP A 34 9.08 0.04 -9.22
N ASN A 35 9.38 0.64 -10.37
CA ASN A 35 10.75 1.07 -10.70
C ASN A 35 11.25 2.16 -9.74
N LEU A 36 10.43 3.16 -9.43
CA LEU A 36 10.75 4.22 -8.47
C LEU A 36 11.03 3.66 -7.08
N GLN A 37 10.22 2.72 -6.61
CA GLN A 37 10.42 2.05 -5.33
C GLN A 37 11.72 1.24 -5.31
N GLN A 38 12.03 0.52 -6.40
CA GLN A 38 13.28 -0.24 -6.52
C GLN A 38 14.49 0.67 -6.49
N GLN A 39 14.45 1.83 -7.14
CA GLN A 39 15.54 2.81 -7.09
C GLN A 39 15.77 3.32 -5.66
N ALA A 40 14.71 3.70 -4.95
CA ALA A 40 14.81 4.15 -3.55
C ALA A 40 15.31 3.03 -2.63
N ALA A 41 14.86 1.78 -2.84
CA ALA A 41 15.32 0.63 -2.07
C ALA A 41 16.79 0.32 -2.31
N ALA A 42 17.26 0.36 -3.56
CA ALA A 42 18.68 0.16 -3.90
C ALA A 42 19.57 1.27 -3.30
N LEU A 43 19.08 2.51 -3.33
CA LEU A 43 19.78 3.63 -2.69
C LEU A 43 19.87 3.44 -1.17
N PHE A 44 18.76 3.07 -0.52
CA PHE A 44 18.73 2.78 0.92
C PHE A 44 19.70 1.66 1.29
N ALA A 45 19.67 0.53 0.55
CA ALA A 45 20.56 -0.60 0.80
C ALA A 45 22.04 -0.19 0.74
N ASN A 46 22.43 0.66 -0.21
CA ASN A 46 23.80 1.17 -0.31
C ASN A 46 24.23 1.97 0.92
N PHE A 47 23.36 2.84 1.46
CA PHE A 47 23.63 3.58 2.69
C PHE A 47 23.60 2.66 3.91
N TYR A 48 22.65 1.75 3.98
CA TYR A 48 22.45 0.84 5.09
C TYR A 48 23.61 -0.14 5.27
N ASP A 49 24.16 -0.67 4.17
CA ASP A 49 25.31 -1.59 4.20
C ASP A 49 26.56 -0.92 4.78
N ARG A 50 26.77 0.38 4.48
CA ARG A 50 27.89 1.18 4.98
C ARG A 50 27.72 1.69 6.41
N ALA A 51 26.48 1.71 6.91
CA ALA A 51 26.22 2.21 8.25
C ALA A 51 26.86 1.31 9.30
N GLU A 52 27.57 1.96 10.26
CA GLU A 52 28.32 1.27 11.32
C GLU A 52 27.61 1.32 12.68
N THR A 53 26.71 2.31 12.87
CA THR A 53 26.02 2.51 14.14
C THR A 53 24.84 1.54 14.27
N GLU A 54 24.89 0.68 15.28
CA GLU A 54 23.80 -0.23 15.62
C GLU A 54 22.92 0.36 16.74
N VAL A 55 21.60 0.24 16.58
CA VAL A 55 20.62 0.71 17.58
C VAL A 55 19.47 -0.31 17.71
N GLY A 56 18.87 -0.39 18.88
CA GLY A 56 17.63 -1.15 19.05
C GLY A 56 16.50 -0.56 18.24
N PHE A 57 15.74 -1.39 17.50
CA PHE A 57 14.63 -0.92 16.63
C PHE A 57 13.66 -0.04 17.41
N THR A 58 13.27 -0.46 18.63
CA THR A 58 12.33 0.26 19.48
C THR A 58 12.93 1.48 20.20
N GLU A 59 14.23 1.67 20.15
CA GLU A 59 14.86 2.89 20.66
C GLU A 59 14.48 4.11 19.82
N ILE A 60 14.42 3.94 18.49
CA ILE A 60 14.16 5.01 17.52
C ILE A 60 12.78 4.94 16.88
N ILE A 61 12.03 3.85 17.07
CA ILE A 61 10.69 3.64 16.49
C ILE A 61 9.71 3.25 17.58
N GLN A 62 8.59 3.96 17.65
CA GLN A 62 7.46 3.65 18.54
C GLN A 62 6.49 2.72 17.83
N ILE A 63 6.03 1.67 18.53
CA ILE A 63 5.03 0.72 18.05
C ILE A 63 3.70 1.02 18.71
N LEU A 64 2.66 1.22 17.92
CA LEU A 64 1.31 1.51 18.36
C LEU A 64 0.37 0.41 17.87
N GLY A 65 -0.49 -0.09 18.75
CA GLY A 65 -1.50 -1.07 18.39
C GLY A 65 -2.72 -0.44 17.73
N GLY A 66 -3.43 -1.24 16.93
CA GLY A 66 -4.76 -0.90 16.44
C GLY A 66 -5.87 -1.43 17.34
N GLY A 67 -7.11 -1.13 16.97
CA GLY A 67 -8.31 -1.59 17.66
C GLY A 67 -9.50 -1.71 16.72
N THR A 68 -10.46 -2.53 17.07
CA THR A 68 -11.69 -2.70 16.29
C THR A 68 -12.88 -2.25 17.13
N PRO A 69 -13.75 -1.38 16.60
CA PRO A 69 -15.01 -1.04 17.26
C PRO A 69 -15.90 -2.28 17.40
N LYS A 70 -16.86 -2.23 18.31
CA LYS A 70 -17.82 -3.35 18.48
C LYS A 70 -18.51 -3.65 17.15
N THR A 71 -18.33 -4.86 16.65
CA THR A 71 -18.85 -5.29 15.32
C THR A 71 -20.37 -5.34 15.25
N GLY A 72 -21.04 -5.55 16.39
CA GLY A 72 -22.50 -5.56 16.48
C GLY A 72 -23.15 -4.19 16.58
N GLU A 73 -22.38 -3.10 16.69
CA GLU A 73 -22.88 -1.74 16.75
C GLU A 73 -22.84 -1.09 15.37
N SER A 74 -23.97 -1.01 14.71
CA SER A 74 -24.06 -0.52 13.33
C SER A 74 -23.69 0.96 13.19
N SER A 75 -23.88 1.77 14.24
CA SER A 75 -23.54 3.20 14.25
C SER A 75 -22.03 3.46 14.15
N TYR A 76 -21.20 2.45 14.42
CA TYR A 76 -19.73 2.56 14.34
C TYR A 76 -19.15 2.30 12.94
N TRP A 77 -19.97 1.79 12.01
CA TRP A 77 -19.52 1.32 10.71
C TRP A 77 -20.07 2.14 9.54
N ASN A 78 -19.42 1.98 8.37
CA ASN A 78 -19.82 2.61 7.11
C ASN A 78 -19.80 4.16 7.15
N GLY A 79 -18.90 4.74 7.93
CA GLY A 79 -18.63 6.18 7.95
C GLY A 79 -17.53 6.59 6.96
N ASN A 80 -16.89 7.72 7.24
CA ASN A 80 -15.91 8.34 6.36
C ASN A 80 -14.46 8.04 6.72
N VAL A 81 -14.19 7.32 7.81
CA VAL A 81 -12.83 6.96 8.24
C VAL A 81 -12.44 5.61 7.67
N PRO A 82 -11.47 5.53 6.75
CA PRO A 82 -10.95 4.26 6.24
C PRO A 82 -10.40 3.40 7.39
N PHE A 83 -10.77 2.12 7.37
CA PHE A 83 -10.42 1.18 8.43
C PHE A 83 -9.54 0.05 7.90
N PHE A 84 -8.24 0.22 8.06
CA PHE A 84 -7.21 -0.67 7.53
C PHE A 84 -7.19 -2.03 8.24
N THR A 85 -7.14 -3.07 7.44
CA THR A 85 -7.00 -4.47 7.87
C THR A 85 -5.86 -5.14 7.08
N PRO A 86 -5.37 -6.33 7.47
CA PRO A 86 -4.33 -7.02 6.72
C PRO A 86 -4.65 -7.30 5.25
N LYS A 87 -5.92 -7.25 4.85
CA LYS A 87 -6.35 -7.43 3.45
C LYS A 87 -6.12 -6.20 2.59
N ASP A 88 -6.06 -5.02 3.22
CA ASP A 88 -6.02 -3.73 2.53
C ASP A 88 -4.61 -3.24 2.19
N VAL A 89 -3.57 -4.04 2.51
CA VAL A 89 -2.18 -3.62 2.29
C VAL A 89 -1.92 -3.37 0.82
N GLY A 90 -1.63 -2.09 0.49
CA GLY A 90 -1.22 -1.66 -0.85
C GLY A 90 0.28 -1.84 -1.12
N SER A 91 0.72 -1.38 -2.27
CA SER A 91 2.13 -1.46 -2.67
C SER A 91 2.60 -0.11 -3.25
N PRO A 92 3.27 0.72 -2.46
CA PRO A 92 3.36 0.71 -1.00
C PRO A 92 2.13 1.35 -0.34
N TYR A 93 1.36 2.19 -1.09
CA TYR A 93 0.26 2.99 -0.56
C TYR A 93 -1.08 2.28 -0.60
N THR A 94 -1.80 2.34 0.51
CA THR A 94 -3.23 2.02 0.60
C THR A 94 -4.03 3.32 0.54
N LEU A 95 -4.91 3.46 -0.45
CA LEU A 95 -5.75 4.64 -0.65
C LEU A 95 -7.21 4.40 -0.24
N THR A 96 -7.66 3.15 -0.33
CA THR A 96 -9.01 2.73 0.01
C THR A 96 -8.98 1.46 0.85
N THR A 97 -10.01 1.23 1.64
CA THR A 97 -10.16 0.04 2.49
C THR A 97 -11.50 -0.62 2.22
N GLU A 98 -11.58 -1.94 2.42
CA GLU A 98 -12.83 -2.70 2.31
C GLU A 98 -13.90 -2.17 3.27
N LYS A 99 -13.47 -1.72 4.47
CA LYS A 99 -14.36 -1.24 5.53
C LYS A 99 -14.04 0.19 5.90
N THR A 100 -15.06 0.90 6.34
CA THR A 100 -14.93 2.22 6.95
C THR A 100 -15.61 2.26 8.30
N ILE A 101 -15.20 3.17 9.17
CA ILE A 101 -15.82 3.42 10.46
C ILE A 101 -16.26 4.87 10.56
N THR A 102 -17.18 5.15 11.49
CA THR A 102 -17.57 6.50 11.84
C THR A 102 -16.58 7.13 12.83
N GLU A 103 -16.64 8.43 13.02
CA GLU A 103 -15.88 9.09 14.09
C GLU A 103 -16.27 8.56 15.47
N GLU A 104 -17.54 8.22 15.66
CA GLU A 104 -18.03 7.57 16.88
C GLU A 104 -17.37 6.19 17.04
N GLY A 105 -17.31 5.39 15.98
CA GLY A 105 -16.61 4.10 15.99
C GLY A 105 -15.13 4.24 16.30
N LEU A 106 -14.47 5.28 15.78
CA LEU A 106 -13.08 5.58 16.10
C LEU A 106 -12.91 5.95 17.59
N ALA A 107 -13.81 6.76 18.15
CA ALA A 107 -13.78 7.14 19.56
C ALA A 107 -14.02 5.97 20.52
N HIS A 108 -14.68 4.90 20.07
CA HIS A 108 -15.01 3.72 20.84
C HIS A 108 -14.10 2.50 20.56
N CYS A 109 -12.94 2.73 19.97
CA CYS A 109 -11.92 1.67 19.78
C CYS A 109 -10.52 2.16 20.18
N ASN A 110 -9.60 1.22 20.34
CA ASN A 110 -8.20 1.55 20.70
C ASN A 110 -7.36 2.02 19.49
N SER A 111 -7.98 2.22 18.32
CA SER A 111 -7.29 2.77 17.17
C SER A 111 -7.23 4.30 17.24
N ARG A 112 -6.41 4.87 16.40
CA ARG A 112 -6.29 6.31 16.17
C ARG A 112 -6.45 6.58 14.69
N LEU A 113 -6.71 7.82 14.33
CA LEU A 113 -6.57 8.28 12.95
C LEU A 113 -5.09 8.55 12.70
N TYR A 114 -4.43 7.63 12.01
CA TYR A 114 -3.02 7.75 11.66
C TYR A 114 -2.87 8.61 10.40
N PRO A 115 -1.91 9.53 10.37
CA PRO A 115 -1.66 10.38 9.20
C PRO A 115 -1.05 9.58 8.03
N VAL A 116 -1.06 10.20 6.85
CA VAL A 116 -0.36 9.72 5.66
C VAL A 116 1.12 9.42 6.00
N ASN A 117 1.66 8.39 5.35
CA ASN A 117 3.04 7.92 5.55
C ASN A 117 3.34 7.27 6.91
N THR A 118 2.36 7.08 7.80
CA THR A 118 2.56 6.19 8.95
C THR A 118 2.86 4.78 8.44
N VAL A 119 3.83 4.09 9.02
CA VAL A 119 4.16 2.72 8.57
C VAL A 119 3.22 1.72 9.23
N PHE A 120 2.47 0.98 8.43
CA PHE A 120 1.61 -0.10 8.91
C PHE A 120 2.26 -1.46 8.65
N VAL A 121 2.24 -2.32 9.67
CA VAL A 121 2.72 -3.70 9.59
C VAL A 121 1.62 -4.66 9.98
N THR A 122 1.39 -5.68 9.14
CA THR A 122 0.44 -6.74 9.46
C THR A 122 1.07 -7.71 10.44
N ALA A 123 0.51 -7.78 11.64
CA ALA A 123 0.99 -8.61 12.74
C ALA A 123 0.39 -10.02 12.70
N ARG A 124 -0.79 -10.19 12.12
CA ARG A 124 -1.54 -11.45 12.01
C ARG A 124 -2.26 -11.54 10.67
N GLY A 125 -2.57 -12.75 10.24
CA GLY A 125 -3.20 -13.03 8.95
C GLY A 125 -2.14 -13.10 7.83
N THR A 126 -1.99 -12.07 7.01
CA THR A 126 -0.86 -11.97 6.06
C THR A 126 0.35 -11.34 6.75
N VAL A 127 1.00 -12.10 7.63
CA VAL A 127 2.05 -11.60 8.55
C VAL A 127 3.23 -10.96 7.80
N GLY A 128 3.70 -9.81 8.32
CA GLY A 128 4.91 -9.17 7.84
C GLY A 128 4.76 -8.47 6.47
N LYS A 129 3.55 -8.04 6.10
CA LYS A 129 3.40 -7.06 5.04
C LYS A 129 3.53 -5.66 5.61
N VAL A 130 4.23 -4.81 4.90
CA VAL A 130 4.46 -3.41 5.27
C VAL A 130 3.79 -2.53 4.22
N GLY A 131 3.07 -1.50 4.66
CA GLY A 131 2.41 -0.56 3.79
C GLY A 131 2.27 0.83 4.42
N LEU A 132 1.88 1.79 3.61
CA LEU A 132 1.70 3.17 3.99
C LEU A 132 0.25 3.60 3.72
N PRO A 133 -0.46 4.22 4.66
CA PRO A 133 -1.70 4.92 4.36
C PRO A 133 -1.42 6.11 3.44
N GLY A 134 -2.11 6.19 2.32
CA GLY A 134 -2.06 7.33 1.40
C GLY A 134 -3.11 8.39 1.71
N VAL A 135 -4.04 8.09 2.63
CA VAL A 135 -4.98 9.00 3.28
C VAL A 135 -5.01 8.69 4.76
N PRO A 136 -5.45 9.62 5.63
CA PRO A 136 -5.57 9.29 7.06
C PRO A 136 -6.47 8.09 7.31
N MET A 137 -5.99 7.09 8.08
CA MET A 137 -6.69 5.82 8.32
C MET A 137 -6.62 5.39 9.78
N ALA A 138 -7.68 4.71 10.24
CA ALA A 138 -7.64 3.87 11.43
C ALA A 138 -7.23 2.44 11.05
N MET A 139 -6.83 1.62 12.01
CA MET A 139 -6.46 0.23 11.75
C MET A 139 -6.97 -0.74 12.81
N ASN A 140 -7.14 -2.00 12.41
CA ASN A 140 -7.59 -3.05 13.30
C ASN A 140 -6.46 -3.56 14.24
N GLN A 141 -6.81 -4.41 15.21
CA GLN A 141 -5.88 -4.98 16.20
C GLN A 141 -4.89 -6.01 15.62
N SER A 142 -5.03 -6.39 14.35
CA SER A 142 -4.09 -7.31 13.69
C SER A 142 -2.94 -6.58 13.00
N CYS A 143 -2.86 -5.27 13.17
CA CYS A 143 -1.83 -4.41 12.59
C CYS A 143 -1.14 -3.58 13.68
N TYR A 144 0.10 -3.19 13.41
CA TYR A 144 0.83 -2.18 14.15
C TYR A 144 1.07 -0.95 13.29
N ALA A 145 1.02 0.22 13.92
CA ALA A 145 1.53 1.45 13.35
C ALA A 145 2.88 1.78 13.98
N LEU A 146 3.85 2.12 13.14
CA LEU A 146 5.20 2.44 13.54
C LEU A 146 5.47 3.92 13.24
N VAL A 147 5.93 4.62 14.26
CA VAL A 147 6.18 6.06 14.22
C VAL A 147 7.60 6.33 14.68
N GLY A 148 8.33 7.17 13.95
CA GLY A 148 9.68 7.55 14.30
C GLY A 148 9.72 8.40 15.58
N LYS A 149 10.72 8.13 16.42
CA LYS A 149 11.11 8.98 17.53
C LYS A 149 12.29 9.83 17.05
N ASP A 150 12.01 11.06 16.68
CA ASP A 150 12.99 12.02 16.14
C ASP A 150 13.71 11.57 14.85
N ILE A 151 13.10 10.65 14.10
CA ILE A 151 13.56 10.24 12.77
C ILE A 151 12.45 10.41 11.74
N HIS A 152 12.85 10.63 10.49
CA HIS A 152 11.92 10.83 9.39
C HIS A 152 11.09 9.57 9.10
N GLN A 153 9.78 9.72 8.83
CA GLN A 153 8.85 8.60 8.69
C GLN A 153 9.19 7.68 7.51
N LEU A 154 9.81 8.20 6.45
CA LEU A 154 10.28 7.37 5.33
C LEU A 154 11.44 6.44 5.75
N LEU A 155 12.32 6.87 6.66
CA LEU A 155 13.34 5.97 7.24
C LEU A 155 12.71 4.88 8.09
N VAL A 156 11.66 5.21 8.87
CA VAL A 156 10.89 4.20 9.62
C VAL A 156 10.39 3.11 8.67
N TYR A 157 9.90 3.50 7.48
CA TYR A 157 9.44 2.54 6.47
C TYR A 157 10.57 1.59 6.04
N PHE A 158 11.74 2.11 5.66
CA PHE A 158 12.85 1.28 5.20
C PHE A 158 13.45 0.43 6.32
N TYR A 159 13.64 0.98 7.51
CA TYR A 159 14.07 0.19 8.68
C TYR A 159 13.08 -0.91 9.04
N THR A 160 11.79 -0.66 8.84
CA THR A 160 10.75 -1.68 9.06
C THR A 160 10.82 -2.79 8.03
N LEU A 161 11.08 -2.47 6.75
CA LEU A 161 11.28 -3.49 5.72
C LEU A 161 12.43 -4.43 6.08
N GLU A 162 13.58 -3.87 6.51
CA GLU A 162 14.75 -4.62 6.95
C GLU A 162 14.48 -5.49 8.21
N ALA A 163 13.81 -4.92 9.22
CA ALA A 163 13.48 -5.65 10.44
C ALA A 163 12.52 -6.81 10.14
N VAL A 164 11.47 -6.56 9.36
CA VAL A 164 10.47 -7.59 8.99
C VAL A 164 11.09 -8.69 8.14
N ASP A 165 11.98 -8.35 7.21
CA ASP A 165 12.69 -9.36 6.41
C ASP A 165 13.54 -10.28 7.29
N ARG A 166 14.31 -9.72 8.22
CA ARG A 166 15.07 -10.49 9.21
C ARG A 166 14.20 -11.36 10.11
N LEU A 167 13.06 -10.84 10.58
CA LEU A 167 12.12 -11.63 11.38
C LEU A 167 11.57 -12.81 10.59
N LYS A 168 11.25 -12.64 9.30
CA LYS A 168 10.83 -13.74 8.42
C LYS A 168 11.93 -14.79 8.25
N HIS A 169 13.17 -14.38 8.06
CA HIS A 169 14.30 -15.30 7.92
C HIS A 169 14.60 -16.07 9.21
N LYS A 170 14.51 -15.42 10.38
CA LYS A 170 14.67 -16.10 11.67
C LYS A 170 13.59 -17.17 11.89
N ALA A 171 12.38 -16.92 11.40
CA ALA A 171 11.27 -17.87 11.49
C ALA A 171 11.30 -18.98 10.43
N SER A 172 12.28 -18.99 9.51
CA SER A 172 12.39 -20.03 8.47
C SER A 172 12.61 -21.41 9.11
N GLY A 173 11.58 -22.26 9.05
CA GLY A 173 11.52 -23.58 9.70
C GLY A 173 10.41 -23.72 10.75
N ALA A 174 9.80 -22.63 11.20
CA ALA A 174 8.60 -22.62 12.05
C ALA A 174 7.49 -21.84 11.35
N VAL A 175 6.25 -22.11 11.72
CA VAL A 175 5.10 -21.36 11.18
C VAL A 175 5.20 -19.92 11.72
N PHE A 176 5.33 -18.95 10.80
CA PHE A 176 5.39 -17.51 11.14
C PHE A 176 3.96 -16.97 11.26
N ASP A 177 3.31 -17.29 12.39
CA ASP A 177 1.88 -17.02 12.57
C ASP A 177 1.57 -15.59 13.02
N ALA A 178 2.51 -14.92 13.67
CA ALA A 178 2.34 -13.56 14.15
C ALA A 178 3.68 -12.85 14.37
N ILE A 179 3.67 -11.52 14.24
CA ILE A 179 4.72 -10.64 14.75
C ILE A 179 4.19 -9.99 16.04
N THR A 180 5.01 -9.99 17.06
CA THR A 180 4.71 -9.34 18.35
C THR A 180 5.60 -8.11 18.57
N THR A 181 5.25 -7.28 19.54
CA THR A 181 6.12 -6.14 19.92
C THR A 181 7.47 -6.61 20.43
N ARG A 182 7.54 -7.78 21.08
CA ARG A 182 8.80 -8.38 21.59
C ARG A 182 9.74 -8.77 20.46
N ASP A 183 9.20 -9.18 19.31
CA ASP A 183 10.02 -9.50 18.14
C ASP A 183 10.75 -8.24 17.66
N PHE A 184 10.06 -7.11 17.59
CA PHE A 184 10.68 -5.82 17.25
C PHE A 184 11.64 -5.31 18.34
N GLU A 185 11.33 -5.54 19.64
CA GLU A 185 12.21 -5.18 20.76
C GLU A 185 13.56 -5.90 20.69
N SER A 186 13.57 -7.10 20.12
CA SER A 186 14.78 -7.91 19.94
C SER A 186 15.59 -7.55 18.70
N GLU A 187 15.03 -6.73 17.77
CA GLU A 187 15.71 -6.37 16.54
C GLU A 187 16.71 -5.22 16.76
N ILE A 188 17.91 -5.44 16.26
CA ILE A 188 18.96 -4.42 16.15
C ILE A 188 19.10 -4.04 14.69
N ILE A 189 19.07 -2.76 14.40
CA ILE A 189 19.21 -2.23 13.04
C ILE A 189 20.43 -1.31 12.95
N LYS A 190 20.96 -1.16 11.74
CA LYS A 190 21.98 -0.15 11.46
C LYS A 190 21.29 1.20 11.22
N LYS A 191 21.69 2.21 11.98
CA LYS A 191 21.20 3.58 11.83
C LYS A 191 22.12 4.35 10.88
N LEU A 192 21.55 4.99 9.86
CA LEU A 192 22.28 5.90 8.98
C LEU A 192 22.83 7.08 9.78
N SER A 193 23.99 7.60 9.37
CA SER A 193 24.51 8.87 9.86
C SER A 193 23.56 10.02 9.48
N ASP A 194 23.71 11.18 10.12
CA ASP A 194 22.89 12.35 9.81
C ASP A 194 23.10 12.85 8.37
N ASP A 195 24.31 12.72 7.84
CA ASP A 195 24.61 13.12 6.46
C ASP A 195 24.05 12.12 5.45
N ASP A 196 24.27 10.81 5.66
CA ASP A 196 23.67 9.78 4.81
C ASP A 196 22.12 9.84 4.86
N THR A 197 21.54 10.19 6.01
CA THR A 197 20.11 10.42 6.17
C THR A 197 19.62 11.55 5.27
N LYS A 198 20.30 12.69 5.25
CA LYS A 198 19.95 13.83 4.39
C LYS A 198 20.08 13.47 2.92
N ASP A 199 21.18 12.83 2.54
CA ASP A 199 21.45 12.45 1.15
C ASP A 199 20.39 11.43 0.66
N PHE A 200 20.05 10.46 1.48
CA PHE A 200 18.99 9.52 1.18
C PHE A 200 17.62 10.20 1.02
N LEU A 201 17.21 11.03 1.99
CA LEU A 201 15.90 11.68 2.00
C LEU A 201 15.74 12.67 0.86
N ASN A 202 16.80 13.40 0.49
CA ASN A 202 16.78 14.32 -0.66
C ASN A 202 16.36 13.62 -1.97
N VAL A 203 16.66 12.34 -2.12
CA VAL A 203 16.29 11.55 -3.31
C VAL A 203 15.00 10.75 -3.07
N ALA A 204 14.87 10.10 -1.91
CA ALA A 204 13.78 9.18 -1.64
C ALA A 204 12.43 9.87 -1.40
N GLU A 205 12.40 11.06 -0.77
CA GLU A 205 11.15 11.79 -0.55
C GLU A 205 10.43 12.18 -1.85
N PRO A 206 11.09 12.84 -2.82
CA PRO A 206 10.45 13.13 -4.10
C PRO A 206 9.95 11.87 -4.81
N ILE A 207 10.69 10.76 -4.72
CA ILE A 207 10.28 9.48 -5.28
C ILE A 207 8.97 9.01 -4.65
N TYR A 208 8.87 8.97 -3.32
CA TYR A 208 7.66 8.51 -2.64
C TYR A 208 6.49 9.46 -2.78
N GLN A 209 6.73 10.77 -2.90
CA GLN A 209 5.70 11.74 -3.29
C GLN A 209 5.15 11.46 -4.68
N ALA A 210 6.03 11.17 -5.65
CA ALA A 210 5.62 10.78 -6.99
C ALA A 210 4.84 9.45 -7.00
N VAL A 211 5.30 8.44 -6.25
CA VAL A 211 4.59 7.14 -6.12
C VAL A 211 3.18 7.34 -5.54
N LEU A 212 3.01 8.17 -4.51
CA LEU A 212 1.71 8.48 -3.94
C LEU A 212 0.82 9.22 -4.95
N SER A 213 1.35 10.26 -5.61
CA SER A 213 0.62 11.02 -6.61
C SER A 213 0.15 10.14 -7.78
N ASN A 214 1.03 9.29 -8.31
CA ASN A 214 0.69 8.33 -9.36
C ASN A 214 -0.37 7.33 -8.90
N SER A 215 -0.31 6.88 -7.65
CA SER A 215 -1.29 5.96 -7.08
C SER A 215 -2.68 6.59 -6.98
N ILE A 216 -2.75 7.85 -6.55
CA ILE A 216 -4.00 8.63 -6.50
C ILE A 216 -4.57 8.82 -7.92
N GLU A 217 -3.73 9.20 -8.88
CA GLU A 217 -4.16 9.39 -10.27
C GLU A 217 -4.62 8.07 -10.90
N ASN A 218 -3.93 6.97 -10.65
CA ASN A 218 -4.35 5.64 -11.10
C ASN A 218 -5.74 5.26 -10.56
N LEU A 219 -6.00 5.55 -9.27
CA LEU A 219 -7.32 5.30 -8.68
C LEU A 219 -8.39 6.16 -9.36
N ARG A 220 -8.11 7.44 -9.61
CA ARG A 220 -9.00 8.36 -10.30
C ARG A 220 -9.30 7.89 -11.74
N LEU A 221 -8.27 7.52 -12.49
CA LEU A 221 -8.41 7.01 -13.86
C LEU A 221 -9.20 5.70 -13.91
N ALA A 222 -9.00 4.81 -12.94
CA ALA A 222 -9.78 3.58 -12.80
C ALA A 222 -11.26 3.89 -12.56
N SER A 223 -11.57 4.80 -11.64
CA SER A 223 -12.95 5.23 -11.36
C SER A 223 -13.61 5.89 -12.58
N LEU A 224 -12.87 6.72 -13.31
CA LEU A 224 -13.36 7.37 -14.52
C LEU A 224 -13.66 6.34 -15.61
N ARG A 225 -12.73 5.41 -15.84
CA ARG A 225 -12.95 4.29 -16.78
C ARG A 225 -14.22 3.51 -16.43
N ASP A 226 -14.37 3.12 -15.17
CA ASP A 226 -15.49 2.27 -14.73
C ASP A 226 -16.84 3.00 -14.81
N SER A 227 -16.83 4.35 -14.73
CA SER A 227 -18.02 5.17 -14.92
C SER A 227 -18.37 5.42 -16.40
N LEU A 228 -17.37 5.54 -17.29
CA LEU A 228 -17.57 5.85 -18.69
C LEU A 228 -17.78 4.60 -19.56
N LEU A 229 -17.12 3.49 -19.23
CA LEU A 229 -17.17 2.28 -20.05
C LEU A 229 -18.60 1.75 -20.28
N PRO A 230 -19.48 1.65 -19.27
CA PRO A 230 -20.87 1.25 -19.49
C PRO A 230 -21.64 2.19 -20.43
N LYS A 231 -21.43 3.50 -20.29
CA LYS A 231 -22.09 4.52 -21.10
C LYS A 231 -21.66 4.49 -22.56
N LEU A 232 -20.40 4.21 -22.81
CA LEU A 232 -19.88 4.00 -24.16
C LEU A 232 -20.43 2.71 -24.77
N MET A 233 -20.54 1.64 -23.98
CA MET A 233 -21.05 0.35 -24.46
C MET A 233 -22.55 0.39 -24.77
N THR A 234 -23.32 1.22 -24.07
CA THR A 234 -24.76 1.39 -24.31
C THR A 234 -25.08 2.43 -25.39
N GLY A 235 -24.07 3.15 -25.91
CA GLY A 235 -24.27 4.22 -26.86
C GLY A 235 -24.85 5.51 -26.26
N GLU A 236 -24.90 5.63 -24.92
CA GLU A 236 -25.29 6.86 -24.21
C GLU A 236 -24.31 8.01 -24.50
N ILE A 237 -23.02 7.68 -24.69
CA ILE A 237 -22.00 8.62 -25.13
C ILE A 237 -21.59 8.24 -26.56
N ASP A 238 -21.84 9.12 -27.51
CA ASP A 238 -21.37 9.00 -28.88
C ASP A 238 -19.96 9.58 -29.03
N VAL A 239 -19.06 8.81 -29.57
CA VAL A 239 -17.65 9.20 -29.84
C VAL A 239 -17.30 9.17 -31.30
N SER A 240 -18.30 9.08 -32.21
CA SER A 240 -18.09 8.98 -33.65
C SER A 240 -17.32 10.18 -34.21
N ASP A 241 -17.44 11.35 -33.60
CA ASP A 241 -16.83 12.61 -34.05
C ASP A 241 -15.46 12.91 -33.43
N ILE A 242 -14.96 12.01 -32.52
CA ILE A 242 -13.65 12.18 -31.90
C ILE A 242 -12.56 11.67 -32.86
N GLN A 243 -11.81 12.60 -33.43
CA GLN A 243 -10.59 12.25 -34.17
C GLN A 243 -9.48 11.89 -33.16
N LEU A 244 -8.97 10.68 -33.25
CA LEU A 244 -7.84 10.16 -32.46
C LEU A 244 -6.51 10.39 -33.19
#